data_363db6671ad83ce9fa34997d69aae653
#
_entry.id   363db6671ad83ce9fa34997d69aae653
#
_cell.length_a   1.000
_cell.length_b   1.000
_cell.length_c   1.000
_cell.angle_alpha   90.00
_cell.angle_beta   90.00
_cell.angle_gamma   90.00
#
_symmetry.space_group_name_H-M   'P 1'
#
loop_
_entity.id
_entity.type
_entity.pdbx_description
1 polymer ?
#
loop_
_entity_poly.entity_id
_entity_poly.type
_entity_poly.pdbx_seq_one_letter_code
_entity_poly.pdbx_strand_id
1 'polypeptide(L)'
;VAAAWSAPFEWFVHSMVLRKAGVSDDVIKAIALRRRPPIEDPIVLAAHDVAYELVHKRRIADATYERASTHLGECELVELVCAVGFYQLVSGVLESFQQPLHEEVVSPPSRGSAPSAGYDFYEAASTTRAIRRLRPDPIPNDMLQRVLTAATWAPSGANQQPWRVIVVRDDARKQSLAKHYQQLWSNYASAGRERMAAAPKELREPAEKALVAGEYLAEHLGEVPVVAVFCFNPELLHITDAGLDRPSVVGGASLYPAVQNFLLACRAEGLGATITTLFCQVEADVLKLLDIPKPWATYAAVPVGWPVGGGHGPLRRAPVNQMVFADSFGQAFN
;
A
#
# COMPACT_ATOMS: atom_id res chain seq x y z
N VAL A 1 -10.53 20.36 1.08
CA VAL A 1 -11.48 19.25 0.82
C VAL A 1 -11.20 18.62 -0.53
N ALA A 2 -11.36 19.31 -1.66
CA ALA A 2 -11.21 18.76 -3.02
C ALA A 2 -9.91 17.96 -3.24
N ALA A 3 -8.77 18.48 -2.79
CA ALA A 3 -7.49 17.78 -2.86
C ALA A 3 -7.47 16.48 -2.04
N ALA A 4 -8.11 16.45 -0.88
CA ALA A 4 -8.19 15.28 -0.02
C ALA A 4 -9.10 14.18 -0.62
N TRP A 5 -10.17 14.56 -1.29
CA TRP A 5 -11.07 13.66 -1.99
C TRP A 5 -10.53 13.23 -3.38
N SER A 6 -9.48 13.89 -3.89
CA SER A 6 -9.02 13.76 -5.28
C SER A 6 -10.14 14.10 -6.30
N ALA A 7 -11.01 15.06 -5.94
CA ALA A 7 -12.15 15.49 -6.74
C ALA A 7 -11.69 16.46 -7.86
N PRO A 8 -11.53 15.99 -9.12
CA PRO A 8 -10.86 16.79 -10.17
C PRO A 8 -11.65 18.03 -10.56
N PHE A 9 -12.96 17.91 -10.68
CA PHE A 9 -13.83 19.03 -11.05
C PHE A 9 -13.81 20.13 -9.98
N GLU A 10 -13.99 19.75 -8.72
CA GLU A 10 -13.99 20.68 -7.60
C GLU A 10 -12.61 21.34 -7.43
N TRP A 11 -11.52 20.55 -7.57
CA TRP A 11 -10.15 21.08 -7.54
C TRP A 11 -9.91 22.11 -8.62
N PHE A 12 -10.33 21.84 -9.86
CA PHE A 12 -10.19 22.76 -10.98
C PHE A 12 -10.83 24.12 -10.68
N VAL A 13 -12.11 24.10 -10.29
CA VAL A 13 -12.86 25.33 -9.99
C VAL A 13 -12.19 26.12 -8.85
N HIS A 14 -11.89 25.44 -7.74
CA HIS A 14 -11.35 26.13 -6.56
C HIS A 14 -9.90 26.57 -6.74
N SER A 15 -9.07 25.86 -7.48
CA SER A 15 -7.70 26.31 -7.76
C SER A 15 -7.68 27.59 -8.61
N MET A 16 -8.64 27.74 -9.53
CA MET A 16 -8.79 29.00 -10.28
C MET A 16 -9.25 30.15 -9.37
N VAL A 17 -10.18 29.89 -8.46
CA VAL A 17 -10.65 30.90 -7.49
C VAL A 17 -9.50 31.34 -6.58
N LEU A 18 -8.70 30.42 -6.08
CA LEU A 18 -7.54 30.72 -5.24
C LEU A 18 -6.53 31.62 -5.98
N ARG A 19 -6.22 31.32 -7.25
CA ARG A 19 -5.33 32.18 -8.06
C ARG A 19 -5.91 33.57 -8.25
N LYS A 20 -7.22 33.69 -8.56
CA LYS A 20 -7.89 34.99 -8.67
C LYS A 20 -7.90 35.78 -7.36
N ALA A 21 -7.92 35.10 -6.22
CA ALA A 21 -7.81 35.69 -4.90
C ALA A 21 -6.37 36.05 -4.50
N GLY A 22 -5.38 35.85 -5.38
CA GLY A 22 -3.99 36.20 -5.13
C GLY A 22 -3.19 35.18 -4.30
N VAL A 23 -3.74 33.97 -4.11
CA VAL A 23 -3.00 32.89 -3.42
C VAL A 23 -1.86 32.40 -4.31
N SER A 24 -0.65 32.32 -3.75
CA SER A 24 0.54 31.91 -4.51
C SER A 24 0.46 30.46 -5.01
N ASP A 25 1.08 30.22 -6.16
CA ASP A 25 1.13 28.86 -6.73
C ASP A 25 1.84 27.85 -5.80
N ASP A 26 2.76 28.27 -4.97
CA ASP A 26 3.43 27.41 -3.99
C ASP A 26 2.44 26.92 -2.91
N VAL A 27 1.54 27.79 -2.42
CA VAL A 27 0.48 27.43 -1.49
C VAL A 27 -0.50 26.47 -2.17
N ILE A 28 -0.95 26.79 -3.40
CA ILE A 28 -1.89 25.94 -4.16
C ILE A 28 -1.27 24.56 -4.42
N LYS A 29 0.00 24.52 -4.81
CA LYS A 29 0.75 23.28 -5.04
C LYS A 29 0.93 22.47 -3.78
N ALA A 30 1.22 23.11 -2.64
CA ALA A 30 1.31 22.41 -1.36
C ALA A 30 -0.02 21.77 -0.94
N ILE A 31 -1.14 22.49 -1.11
CA ILE A 31 -2.48 21.95 -0.84
C ILE A 31 -2.81 20.78 -1.79
N ALA A 32 -2.49 20.91 -3.09
CA ALA A 32 -2.68 19.84 -4.07
C ALA A 32 -1.91 18.57 -3.68
N LEU A 33 -0.69 18.74 -3.20
CA LEU A 33 0.18 17.66 -2.73
C LEU A 33 -0.11 17.22 -1.28
N ARG A 34 -1.17 17.77 -0.65
CA ARG A 34 -1.55 17.49 0.75
C ARG A 34 -0.41 17.72 1.74
N ARG A 35 0.47 18.67 1.42
CA ARG A 35 1.55 19.13 2.30
C ARG A 35 1.09 20.36 3.07
N ARG A 36 1.74 20.63 4.21
CA ARG A 36 1.51 21.89 4.92
C ARG A 36 1.89 23.06 4.02
N PRO A 37 0.94 23.95 3.67
CA PRO A 37 1.23 25.07 2.80
C PRO A 37 2.04 26.16 3.54
N PRO A 38 2.92 26.90 2.82
CA PRO A 38 3.67 28.02 3.37
C PRO A 38 2.77 29.26 3.49
N ILE A 39 1.84 29.25 4.44
CA ILE A 39 0.91 30.35 4.75
C ILE A 39 1.46 31.14 5.92
N GLU A 40 1.69 32.43 5.72
CA GLU A 40 2.19 33.35 6.75
C GLU A 40 1.05 33.99 7.55
N ASP A 41 -0.11 34.22 6.92
CA ASP A 41 -1.28 34.78 7.59
C ASP A 41 -1.85 33.81 8.64
N PRO A 42 -1.85 34.20 9.93
CA PRO A 42 -2.29 33.31 11.02
C PRO A 42 -3.77 32.95 10.95
N ILE A 43 -4.63 33.80 10.38
CA ILE A 43 -6.06 33.53 10.19
C ILE A 43 -6.24 32.45 9.13
N VAL A 44 -5.58 32.59 7.98
CA VAL A 44 -5.65 31.65 6.88
C VAL A 44 -5.04 30.30 7.27
N LEU A 45 -3.94 30.34 8.06
CA LEU A 45 -3.29 29.13 8.56
C LEU A 45 -4.18 28.39 9.58
N ALA A 46 -4.85 29.12 10.48
CA ALA A 46 -5.80 28.53 11.43
C ALA A 46 -6.98 27.87 10.69
N ALA A 47 -7.55 28.55 9.68
CA ALA A 47 -8.62 27.99 8.85
C ALA A 47 -8.16 26.75 8.08
N HIS A 48 -6.95 26.73 7.54
CA HIS A 48 -6.35 25.58 6.90
C HIS A 48 -6.23 24.39 7.87
N ASP A 49 -5.70 24.62 9.08
CA ASP A 49 -5.47 23.57 10.08
C ASP A 49 -6.81 22.96 10.55
N VAL A 50 -7.84 23.76 10.76
CA VAL A 50 -9.22 23.28 11.05
C VAL A 50 -9.75 22.41 9.91
N ALA A 51 -9.69 22.90 8.68
CA ALA A 51 -10.15 22.15 7.53
C ALA A 51 -9.39 20.85 7.33
N TYR A 52 -8.07 20.87 7.51
CA TYR A 52 -7.20 19.69 7.42
C TYR A 52 -7.59 18.63 8.46
N GLU A 53 -7.75 19.02 9.73
CA GLU A 53 -8.09 18.07 10.80
C GLU A 53 -9.50 17.49 10.64
N LEU A 54 -10.50 18.29 10.25
CA LEU A 54 -11.85 17.79 9.98
C LEU A 54 -11.88 16.75 8.86
N VAL A 55 -11.14 17.02 7.77
CA VAL A 55 -11.13 16.12 6.62
C VAL A 55 -10.38 14.83 6.90
N HIS A 56 -9.23 14.91 7.60
CA HIS A 56 -8.34 13.76 7.79
C HIS A 56 -8.51 13.04 9.12
N LYS A 57 -8.87 13.78 10.20
CA LYS A 57 -9.00 13.23 11.56
C LYS A 57 -10.45 13.16 12.04
N ARG A 58 -11.40 13.79 11.31
CA ARG A 58 -12.83 13.87 11.65
C ARG A 58 -13.11 14.54 13.02
N ARG A 59 -12.15 15.24 13.58
CA ARG A 59 -12.25 16.06 14.78
C ARG A 59 -11.17 17.13 14.76
N ILE A 60 -11.43 18.23 15.48
CA ILE A 60 -10.45 19.30 15.71
C ILE A 60 -9.78 19.02 17.05
N ALA A 61 -8.44 19.12 17.12
CA ALA A 61 -7.70 19.03 18.36
C ALA A 61 -7.89 20.31 19.19
N ASP A 62 -7.84 20.20 20.53
CA ASP A 62 -8.09 21.34 21.43
C ASP A 62 -7.15 22.53 21.12
N ALA A 63 -5.85 22.26 20.90
CA ALA A 63 -4.89 23.31 20.53
C ALA A 63 -5.20 23.98 19.17
N THR A 64 -5.79 23.27 18.21
CA THR A 64 -6.23 23.84 16.94
C THR A 64 -7.51 24.64 17.11
N TYR A 65 -8.43 24.15 17.93
CA TYR A 65 -9.63 24.89 18.30
C TYR A 65 -9.32 26.21 18.98
N GLU A 66 -8.45 26.23 20.00
CA GLU A 66 -8.03 27.43 20.71
C GLU A 66 -7.39 28.49 19.78
N ARG A 67 -6.48 28.04 18.90
CA ARG A 67 -5.88 28.94 17.90
C ARG A 67 -6.94 29.50 16.94
N ALA A 68 -7.82 28.64 16.43
CA ALA A 68 -8.85 29.05 15.49
C ALA A 68 -9.85 30.01 16.13
N SER A 69 -10.31 29.73 17.34
CA SER A 69 -11.22 30.63 18.09
C SER A 69 -10.59 31.99 18.37
N THR A 70 -9.29 32.02 18.64
CA THR A 70 -8.54 33.28 18.85
C THR A 70 -8.44 34.15 17.59
N HIS A 71 -8.26 33.52 16.42
CA HIS A 71 -8.01 34.23 15.16
C HIS A 71 -9.26 34.46 14.32
N LEU A 72 -10.23 33.56 14.38
CA LEU A 72 -11.46 33.62 13.57
C LEU A 72 -12.64 34.17 14.37
N GLY A 73 -12.76 33.80 15.65
CA GLY A 73 -13.99 33.98 16.43
C GLY A 73 -14.91 32.76 16.35
N GLU A 74 -15.91 32.71 17.22
CA GLU A 74 -16.76 31.51 17.31
C GLU A 74 -17.72 31.39 16.12
N CYS A 75 -18.28 32.49 15.61
CA CYS A 75 -19.20 32.46 14.48
C CYS A 75 -18.50 31.98 13.20
N GLU A 76 -17.38 32.59 12.90
CA GLU A 76 -16.57 32.27 11.70
C GLU A 76 -16.00 30.83 11.76
N LEU A 77 -15.70 30.35 12.96
CA LEU A 77 -15.28 28.97 13.17
C LEU A 77 -16.41 27.98 12.85
N VAL A 78 -17.65 28.29 13.30
CA VAL A 78 -18.83 27.47 12.96
C VAL A 78 -19.10 27.50 11.46
N GLU A 79 -19.03 28.68 10.82
CA GLU A 79 -19.20 28.81 9.37
C GLU A 79 -18.14 27.98 8.61
N LEU A 80 -16.89 28.03 9.04
CA LEU A 80 -15.80 27.23 8.45
C LEU A 80 -16.07 25.74 8.57
N VAL A 81 -16.50 25.25 9.74
CA VAL A 81 -16.85 23.83 9.96
C VAL A 81 -18.00 23.42 9.04
N CYS A 82 -19.04 24.27 8.93
CA CYS A 82 -20.17 24.04 8.01
C CYS A 82 -19.70 24.01 6.54
N ALA A 83 -18.83 24.93 6.13
CA ALA A 83 -18.29 24.98 4.79
C ALA A 83 -17.48 23.71 4.47
N VAL A 84 -16.62 23.27 5.38
CA VAL A 84 -15.85 22.02 5.22
C VAL A 84 -16.80 20.82 5.07
N GLY A 85 -17.84 20.72 5.89
CA GLY A 85 -18.84 19.64 5.82
C GLY A 85 -19.62 19.66 4.50
N PHE A 86 -20.02 20.85 4.04
CA PHE A 86 -20.70 21.03 2.75
C PHE A 86 -19.81 20.55 1.57
N TYR A 87 -18.56 20.96 1.53
CA TYR A 87 -17.65 20.53 0.46
C TYR A 87 -17.27 19.05 0.55
N GLN A 88 -17.29 18.44 1.72
CA GLN A 88 -17.17 16.97 1.82
C GLN A 88 -18.38 16.26 1.18
N LEU A 89 -19.59 16.79 1.36
CA LEU A 89 -20.81 16.30 0.71
C LEU A 89 -20.69 16.46 -0.82
N VAL A 90 -20.31 17.65 -1.29
CA VAL A 90 -20.14 17.94 -2.74
C VAL A 90 -19.11 17.02 -3.35
N SER A 91 -17.92 16.89 -2.76
CA SER A 91 -16.88 15.96 -3.22
C SER A 91 -17.41 14.52 -3.30
N GLY A 92 -18.15 14.08 -2.28
CA GLY A 92 -18.77 12.75 -2.24
C GLY A 92 -19.74 12.51 -3.39
N VAL A 93 -20.59 13.50 -3.71
CA VAL A 93 -21.52 13.42 -4.84
C VAL A 93 -20.77 13.39 -6.18
N LEU A 94 -19.83 14.31 -6.38
CA LEU A 94 -19.07 14.40 -7.64
C LEU A 94 -18.28 13.14 -7.93
N GLU A 95 -17.63 12.55 -6.93
CA GLU A 95 -16.88 11.31 -7.07
C GLU A 95 -17.79 10.08 -7.26
N SER A 96 -18.96 10.05 -6.59
CA SER A 96 -19.92 8.94 -6.74
C SER A 96 -20.50 8.86 -8.16
N PHE A 97 -20.75 10.00 -8.79
CA PHE A 97 -21.33 10.08 -10.11
C PHE A 97 -20.30 10.34 -11.22
N GLN A 98 -18.99 10.33 -10.89
CA GLN A 98 -17.89 10.46 -11.84
C GLN A 98 -18.07 11.63 -12.80
N GLN A 99 -18.37 12.83 -12.26
CA GLN A 99 -18.63 14.04 -13.06
C GLN A 99 -17.47 14.25 -14.06
N PRO A 100 -17.74 14.25 -15.38
CA PRO A 100 -16.69 14.38 -16.39
C PRO A 100 -16.04 15.76 -16.35
N LEU A 101 -14.75 15.79 -16.63
CA LEU A 101 -13.99 17.02 -16.85
C LEU A 101 -14.04 17.40 -18.32
N HIS A 102 -14.07 18.69 -18.61
CA HIS A 102 -13.78 19.18 -19.96
C HIS A 102 -12.28 19.00 -20.27
N GLU A 103 -11.92 18.77 -21.54
CA GLU A 103 -10.57 18.40 -21.98
C GLU A 103 -9.43 19.37 -21.57
N GLU A 104 -9.74 20.59 -21.16
CA GLU A 104 -8.77 21.61 -20.72
C GLU A 104 -8.45 21.60 -19.20
N VAL A 105 -8.99 20.64 -18.47
CA VAL A 105 -8.89 20.64 -17.00
C VAL A 105 -7.65 19.89 -16.52
N VAL A 106 -6.75 20.61 -15.88
CA VAL A 106 -5.65 20.01 -15.13
C VAL A 106 -6.22 19.39 -13.85
N SER A 107 -6.33 18.07 -13.83
CA SER A 107 -6.72 17.32 -12.64
C SER A 107 -5.77 17.59 -11.48
N PRO A 108 -6.25 17.58 -10.22
CA PRO A 108 -5.33 17.54 -9.07
C PRO A 108 -4.41 16.33 -9.22
N PRO A 109 -3.21 16.36 -8.64
CA PRO A 109 -2.33 15.22 -8.68
C PRO A 109 -3.09 13.97 -8.24
N SER A 110 -3.10 12.93 -9.08
CA SER A 110 -3.75 11.66 -8.76
C SER A 110 -3.21 11.13 -7.42
N ARG A 111 -3.97 10.29 -6.74
CA ARG A 111 -3.52 9.64 -5.47
C ARG A 111 -2.12 9.03 -5.56
N GLY A 112 -1.62 8.76 -6.78
CA GLY A 112 -0.29 8.25 -7.03
C GLY A 112 0.85 9.27 -6.96
N SER A 113 0.58 10.58 -7.04
CA SER A 113 1.60 11.63 -7.03
C SER A 113 1.68 12.43 -5.72
N ALA A 114 0.74 12.24 -4.79
CA ALA A 114 0.86 12.80 -3.45
C ALA A 114 1.76 11.88 -2.59
N PRO A 115 2.67 12.40 -1.75
CA PRO A 115 3.16 11.60 -0.65
C PRO A 115 1.93 11.15 0.13
N SER A 116 1.81 9.87 0.42
CA SER A 116 0.66 9.29 1.09
C SER A 116 0.28 10.19 2.27
N ALA A 117 -0.94 10.67 2.30
CA ALA A 117 -1.54 11.12 3.56
C ALA A 117 -1.42 9.88 4.44
N GLY A 118 -0.47 9.94 5.42
CA GLY A 118 0.00 8.75 6.11
C GLY A 118 -1.18 7.91 6.58
N TYR A 119 -1.36 6.76 5.96
CA TYR A 119 -2.23 5.74 6.54
C TYR A 119 -1.69 5.47 7.92
N ASP A 120 -2.56 5.53 8.92
CA ASP A 120 -2.23 5.02 10.24
C ASP A 120 -1.71 3.59 10.09
N PHE A 121 -0.66 3.26 10.83
CA PHE A 121 -0.08 1.91 10.81
C PHE A 121 -1.14 0.82 11.01
N TYR A 122 -2.07 1.03 11.96
CA TYR A 122 -3.14 0.07 12.24
C TYR A 122 -4.11 -0.08 11.07
N GLU A 123 -4.43 1.00 10.37
CA GLU A 123 -5.25 0.93 9.16
C GLU A 123 -4.51 0.15 8.06
N ALA A 124 -3.26 0.49 7.79
CA ALA A 124 -2.46 -0.24 6.81
C ALA A 124 -2.38 -1.74 7.15
N ALA A 125 -2.04 -2.07 8.40
CA ALA A 125 -1.90 -3.45 8.85
C ALA A 125 -3.22 -4.24 8.81
N SER A 126 -4.36 -3.61 9.18
CA SER A 126 -5.67 -4.28 9.21
C SER A 126 -6.36 -4.40 7.85
N THR A 127 -5.86 -3.72 6.82
CA THR A 127 -6.47 -3.69 5.49
C THR A 127 -5.58 -4.20 4.36
N THR A 128 -4.28 -4.46 4.60
CA THR A 128 -3.37 -5.02 3.59
C THR A 128 -3.78 -6.44 3.23
N ARG A 129 -4.14 -6.66 1.97
CA ARG A 129 -4.56 -7.97 1.44
C ARG A 129 -3.66 -8.37 0.27
N ALA A 130 -3.62 -9.66 -0.01
CA ALA A 130 -3.03 -10.18 -1.23
C ALA A 130 -3.88 -9.75 -2.44
N ILE A 131 -3.43 -8.75 -3.19
CA ILE A 131 -4.09 -8.23 -4.39
C ILE A 131 -3.46 -8.89 -5.61
N ARG A 132 -4.26 -9.66 -6.33
CA ARG A 132 -3.82 -10.45 -7.49
C ARG A 132 -4.37 -9.95 -8.81
N ARG A 133 -5.36 -9.05 -8.78
CA ARG A 133 -5.88 -8.38 -9.97
C ARG A 133 -5.29 -6.99 -10.04
N LEU A 134 -4.30 -6.84 -10.91
CA LEU A 134 -3.49 -5.63 -11.04
C LEU A 134 -3.63 -5.07 -12.46
N ARG A 135 -3.74 -3.75 -12.57
CA ARG A 135 -3.74 -3.04 -13.85
C ARG A 135 -2.30 -2.85 -14.33
N PRO A 136 -2.08 -2.76 -15.66
CA PRO A 136 -0.75 -2.58 -16.24
C PRO A 136 -0.20 -1.15 -16.17
N ASP A 137 -1.00 -0.19 -15.64
CA ASP A 137 -0.63 1.22 -15.59
C ASP A 137 0.72 1.42 -14.88
N PRO A 138 1.64 2.26 -15.41
CA PRO A 138 2.95 2.48 -14.83
C PRO A 138 2.88 3.02 -13.39
N ILE A 139 3.82 2.59 -12.56
CA ILE A 139 4.00 3.14 -11.21
C ILE A 139 5.05 4.25 -11.28
N PRO A 140 4.75 5.49 -10.77
CA PRO A 140 5.72 6.57 -10.71
C PRO A 140 7.00 6.17 -9.96
N ASN A 141 8.15 6.63 -10.45
CA ASN A 141 9.45 6.26 -9.88
C ASN A 141 9.61 6.71 -8.42
N ASP A 142 9.13 7.91 -8.08
CA ASP A 142 9.18 8.45 -6.73
C ASP A 142 8.31 7.64 -5.76
N MET A 143 7.15 7.15 -6.20
CA MET A 143 6.30 6.26 -5.41
C MET A 143 6.99 4.92 -5.15
N LEU A 144 7.54 4.30 -6.19
CA LEU A 144 8.26 3.05 -6.04
C LEU A 144 9.50 3.22 -5.16
N GLN A 145 10.19 4.35 -5.26
CA GLN A 145 11.31 4.69 -4.37
C GLN A 145 10.88 4.75 -2.90
N ARG A 146 9.72 5.37 -2.59
CA ARG A 146 9.20 5.41 -1.21
C ARG A 146 8.89 4.02 -0.67
N VAL A 147 8.23 3.18 -1.48
CA VAL A 147 7.91 1.80 -1.11
C VAL A 147 9.17 0.97 -0.86
N LEU A 148 10.17 1.09 -1.73
CA LEU A 148 11.46 0.41 -1.56
C LEU A 148 12.23 0.93 -0.35
N THR A 149 12.19 2.23 -0.08
CA THR A 149 12.81 2.84 1.11
C THR A 149 12.20 2.28 2.39
N ALA A 150 10.88 2.12 2.47
CA ALA A 150 10.23 1.50 3.63
C ALA A 150 10.73 0.06 3.88
N ALA A 151 10.98 -0.70 2.81
CA ALA A 151 11.59 -2.03 2.95
C ALA A 151 12.97 -1.98 3.61
N THR A 152 13.79 -0.95 3.31
CA THR A 152 15.14 -0.82 3.89
C THR A 152 15.15 -0.52 5.38
N TRP A 153 14.04 -0.12 5.96
CA TRP A 153 13.91 0.12 7.41
C TRP A 153 13.67 -1.16 8.22
N ALA A 154 13.58 -2.31 7.53
CA ALA A 154 13.39 -3.58 8.22
C ALA A 154 14.62 -3.97 9.05
N PRO A 155 14.43 -4.50 10.28
CA PRO A 155 15.53 -4.99 11.10
C PRO A 155 16.14 -6.26 10.51
N SER A 156 17.42 -6.50 10.81
CA SER A 156 18.11 -7.76 10.53
C SER A 156 19.12 -8.08 11.64
N GLY A 157 19.43 -9.35 11.84
CA GLY A 157 20.41 -9.79 12.83
C GLY A 157 21.75 -9.07 12.61
N ALA A 158 22.30 -8.48 13.69
CA ALA A 158 23.52 -7.67 13.68
C ALA A 158 23.55 -6.57 12.58
N ASN A 159 22.38 -6.12 12.10
CA ASN A 159 22.24 -5.17 10.99
C ASN A 159 22.95 -5.61 9.70
N GLN A 160 23.03 -6.90 9.46
CA GLN A 160 23.72 -7.46 8.29
C GLN A 160 23.04 -7.14 6.96
N GLN A 161 21.74 -6.82 6.97
CA GLN A 161 20.96 -6.48 5.77
C GLN A 161 21.21 -7.49 4.63
N PRO A 162 20.94 -8.80 4.85
CA PRO A 162 21.36 -9.90 3.99
C PRO A 162 20.49 -10.05 2.74
N TRP A 163 19.75 -9.04 2.33
CA TRP A 163 18.81 -9.08 1.24
C TRP A 163 19.05 -7.96 0.22
N ARG A 164 18.56 -8.17 -0.98
CA ARG A 164 18.51 -7.19 -2.08
C ARG A 164 17.17 -7.34 -2.80
N VAL A 165 16.77 -6.30 -3.54
CA VAL A 165 15.54 -6.33 -4.35
C VAL A 165 15.90 -5.98 -5.79
N ILE A 166 15.47 -6.83 -6.72
CA ILE A 166 15.52 -6.55 -8.15
C ILE A 166 14.14 -6.09 -8.58
N VAL A 167 14.06 -4.90 -9.12
CA VAL A 167 12.82 -4.30 -9.63
C VAL A 167 12.72 -4.60 -11.12
N VAL A 168 11.98 -5.64 -11.48
CA VAL A 168 11.81 -6.08 -12.87
C VAL A 168 10.71 -5.25 -13.52
N ARG A 169 11.07 -4.45 -14.52
CA ARG A 169 10.17 -3.65 -15.37
C ARG A 169 10.27 -4.03 -16.84
N ASP A 170 11.37 -4.65 -17.23
CA ASP A 170 11.58 -5.12 -18.59
C ASP A 170 10.53 -6.15 -18.98
N ASP A 171 9.84 -5.91 -20.10
CA ASP A 171 8.72 -6.72 -20.51
C ASP A 171 9.14 -8.15 -20.90
N ALA A 172 10.30 -8.32 -21.51
CA ALA A 172 10.79 -9.66 -21.90
C ALA A 172 11.11 -10.50 -20.66
N ARG A 173 11.73 -9.89 -19.65
CA ARG A 173 12.01 -10.55 -18.36
C ARG A 173 10.70 -10.86 -17.60
N LYS A 174 9.72 -9.93 -17.58
CA LYS A 174 8.41 -10.18 -16.96
C LYS A 174 7.65 -11.31 -17.64
N GLN A 175 7.64 -11.36 -18.99
CA GLN A 175 7.03 -12.44 -19.74
C GLN A 175 7.71 -13.80 -19.48
N SER A 176 9.03 -13.82 -19.31
CA SER A 176 9.76 -15.04 -18.96
C SER A 176 9.38 -15.51 -17.54
N LEU A 177 9.31 -14.61 -16.57
CA LEU A 177 8.80 -14.93 -15.22
C LEU A 177 7.36 -15.44 -15.26
N ALA A 178 6.49 -14.81 -16.06
CA ALA A 178 5.08 -15.20 -16.19
C ALA A 178 4.92 -16.64 -16.70
N LYS A 179 5.70 -17.07 -17.67
CA LYS A 179 5.70 -18.47 -18.18
C LYS A 179 6.01 -19.48 -17.07
N HIS A 180 7.05 -19.23 -16.27
CA HIS A 180 7.35 -20.07 -15.10
C HIS A 180 6.22 -20.04 -14.08
N TYR A 181 5.73 -18.85 -13.75
CA TYR A 181 4.69 -18.69 -12.74
C TYR A 181 3.39 -19.39 -13.10
N GLN A 182 2.97 -19.33 -14.36
CA GLN A 182 1.77 -19.98 -14.86
C GLN A 182 1.82 -21.51 -14.64
N GLN A 183 2.92 -22.15 -14.97
CA GLN A 183 3.10 -23.59 -14.75
C GLN A 183 3.12 -23.94 -13.27
N LEU A 184 3.86 -23.18 -12.47
CA LEU A 184 3.96 -23.37 -11.02
C LEU A 184 2.62 -23.17 -10.33
N TRP A 185 1.87 -22.14 -10.75
CA TRP A 185 0.54 -21.87 -10.22
C TRP A 185 -0.45 -22.97 -10.55
N SER A 186 -0.45 -23.48 -11.78
CA SER A 186 -1.32 -24.59 -12.19
C SER A 186 -1.14 -25.82 -11.29
N ASN A 187 0.11 -26.20 -11.03
CA ASN A 187 0.45 -27.31 -10.14
C ASN A 187 -0.01 -27.03 -8.69
N TYR A 188 0.24 -25.83 -8.19
CA TYR A 188 -0.15 -25.41 -6.85
C TYR A 188 -1.67 -25.39 -6.67
N ALA A 189 -2.42 -24.88 -7.66
CA ALA A 189 -3.87 -24.78 -7.61
C ALA A 189 -4.54 -26.16 -7.67
N SER A 190 -4.03 -27.07 -8.53
CA SER A 190 -4.51 -28.47 -8.59
C SER A 190 -4.35 -29.16 -7.23
N ALA A 191 -3.15 -29.14 -6.66
CA ALA A 191 -2.90 -29.72 -5.34
C ALA A 191 -3.71 -29.03 -4.22
N GLY A 192 -3.98 -27.73 -4.37
CA GLY A 192 -4.86 -26.98 -3.46
C GLY A 192 -6.30 -27.46 -3.50
N ARG A 193 -6.86 -27.65 -4.70
CA ARG A 193 -8.22 -28.18 -4.89
C ARG A 193 -8.38 -29.59 -4.35
N GLU A 194 -7.41 -30.45 -4.64
CA GLU A 194 -7.39 -31.83 -4.11
C GLU A 194 -7.42 -31.86 -2.59
N ARG A 195 -6.56 -31.09 -1.91
CA ARG A 195 -6.55 -30.98 -0.45
C ARG A 195 -7.86 -30.47 0.14
N MET A 196 -8.54 -29.58 -0.56
CA MET A 196 -9.78 -28.96 -0.10
C MET A 196 -11.03 -29.73 -0.53
N ALA A 197 -10.92 -30.79 -1.33
CA ALA A 197 -12.06 -31.53 -1.87
C ALA A 197 -13.00 -32.10 -0.78
N ALA A 198 -12.42 -32.59 0.32
CA ALA A 198 -13.15 -33.12 1.46
C ALA A 198 -13.45 -32.11 2.57
N ALA A 199 -13.01 -30.85 2.42
CA ALA A 199 -13.21 -29.83 3.45
C ALA A 199 -14.67 -29.29 3.47
N PRO A 200 -15.18 -28.82 4.62
CA PRO A 200 -16.48 -28.16 4.71
C PRO A 200 -16.61 -26.99 3.73
N LYS A 201 -17.86 -26.71 3.29
CA LYS A 201 -18.15 -25.66 2.31
C LYS A 201 -17.62 -24.29 2.73
N GLU A 202 -17.72 -23.97 4.02
CA GLU A 202 -17.30 -22.72 4.62
C GLU A 202 -15.79 -22.46 4.47
N LEU A 203 -14.99 -23.52 4.35
CA LEU A 203 -13.55 -23.45 4.10
C LEU A 203 -13.22 -23.53 2.60
N ARG A 204 -13.98 -24.32 1.83
CA ARG A 204 -13.78 -24.47 0.37
C ARG A 204 -14.04 -23.20 -0.41
N GLU A 205 -15.15 -22.50 -0.14
CA GLU A 205 -15.52 -21.31 -0.93
C GLU A 205 -14.48 -20.17 -0.83
N PRO A 206 -13.95 -19.79 0.36
CA PRO A 206 -12.89 -18.81 0.43
C PRO A 206 -11.59 -19.28 -0.22
N ALA A 207 -11.24 -20.57 -0.10
CA ALA A 207 -10.05 -21.14 -0.72
C ALA A 207 -10.16 -21.10 -2.26
N GLU A 208 -11.29 -21.49 -2.83
CA GLU A 208 -11.52 -21.43 -4.28
C GLU A 208 -11.48 -20.00 -4.81
N LYS A 209 -12.07 -19.03 -4.12
CA LYS A 209 -11.95 -17.60 -4.49
C LYS A 209 -10.50 -17.14 -4.52
N ALA A 210 -9.66 -17.61 -3.59
CA ALA A 210 -8.24 -17.29 -3.57
C ALA A 210 -7.48 -17.96 -4.72
N LEU A 211 -7.82 -19.21 -5.09
CA LEU A 211 -7.24 -19.92 -6.22
C LEU A 211 -7.59 -19.25 -7.55
N VAL A 212 -8.87 -18.92 -7.76
CA VAL A 212 -9.33 -18.18 -8.96
C VAL A 212 -8.66 -16.82 -9.10
N ALA A 213 -8.48 -16.09 -7.99
CA ALA A 213 -7.74 -14.83 -8.04
C ALA A 213 -6.27 -15.04 -8.39
N GLY A 214 -5.66 -16.14 -7.97
CA GLY A 214 -4.31 -16.51 -8.31
C GLY A 214 -4.14 -16.98 -9.76
N GLU A 215 -5.13 -17.64 -10.33
CA GLU A 215 -5.19 -17.99 -11.75
C GLU A 215 -5.15 -16.71 -12.61
N TYR A 216 -5.97 -15.74 -12.25
CA TYR A 216 -5.92 -14.43 -12.92
C TYR A 216 -4.50 -13.82 -12.91
N LEU A 217 -3.83 -13.81 -11.74
CA LEU A 217 -2.45 -13.32 -11.67
C LEU A 217 -1.51 -14.16 -12.54
N ALA A 218 -1.66 -15.48 -12.54
CA ALA A 218 -0.81 -16.36 -13.34
C ALA A 218 -0.95 -16.08 -14.86
N GLU A 219 -2.15 -15.76 -15.30
CA GLU A 219 -2.42 -15.38 -16.70
C GLU A 219 -1.88 -13.99 -17.05
N HIS A 220 -1.87 -13.05 -16.10
CA HIS A 220 -1.57 -11.63 -16.34
C HIS A 220 -0.26 -11.14 -15.68
N LEU A 221 0.57 -12.03 -15.13
CA LEU A 221 1.80 -11.62 -14.44
C LEU A 221 2.76 -10.83 -15.34
N GLY A 222 2.81 -11.16 -16.61
CA GLY A 222 3.66 -10.46 -17.59
C GLY A 222 3.22 -9.02 -17.88
N GLU A 223 1.96 -8.68 -17.55
CA GLU A 223 1.36 -7.37 -17.80
C GLU A 223 1.52 -6.41 -16.60
N VAL A 224 1.83 -6.92 -15.39
CA VAL A 224 1.98 -6.05 -14.23
C VAL A 224 3.10 -5.04 -14.42
N PRO A 225 2.97 -3.80 -13.90
CA PRO A 225 3.98 -2.77 -14.13
C PRO A 225 5.34 -3.11 -13.50
N VAL A 226 5.35 -3.87 -12.40
CA VAL A 226 6.56 -4.22 -11.65
C VAL A 226 6.44 -5.62 -11.05
N VAL A 227 7.53 -6.39 -11.11
CA VAL A 227 7.75 -7.57 -10.25
C VAL A 227 9.00 -7.32 -9.41
N ALA A 228 8.82 -7.17 -8.09
CA ALA A 228 9.94 -7.03 -7.15
C ALA A 228 10.40 -8.43 -6.72
N VAL A 229 11.62 -8.83 -7.12
CA VAL A 229 12.22 -10.10 -6.74
C VAL A 229 13.19 -9.88 -5.59
N PHE A 230 12.90 -10.49 -4.45
CA PHE A 230 13.69 -10.41 -3.24
C PHE A 230 14.73 -11.53 -3.21
N CYS A 231 15.99 -11.12 -3.12
CA CYS A 231 17.16 -12.00 -3.06
C CYS A 231 17.80 -11.93 -1.68
N PHE A 232 18.51 -12.98 -1.29
CA PHE A 232 19.26 -13.01 -0.04
C PHE A 232 20.64 -13.64 -0.22
N ASN A 233 21.56 -13.29 0.67
CA ASN A 233 22.87 -13.94 0.75
C ASN A 233 22.86 -14.89 1.98
N PRO A 234 22.90 -16.21 1.77
CA PRO A 234 22.88 -17.19 2.87
C PRO A 234 24.09 -17.10 3.80
N GLU A 235 25.23 -16.59 3.33
CA GLU A 235 26.45 -16.45 4.14
C GLU A 235 26.32 -15.33 5.21
N LEU A 236 25.37 -14.41 5.03
CA LEU A 236 25.09 -13.32 5.96
C LEU A 236 23.96 -13.66 6.95
N LEU A 237 23.40 -14.87 6.90
CA LEU A 237 22.35 -15.31 7.79
C LEU A 237 22.91 -16.00 9.04
N HIS A 238 22.42 -15.64 10.21
CA HIS A 238 22.71 -16.34 11.45
C HIS A 238 21.58 -17.35 11.76
N ILE A 239 21.82 -18.62 11.46
CA ILE A 239 20.87 -19.71 11.69
C ILE A 239 21.15 -20.33 13.06
N THR A 240 20.48 -19.88 14.10
CA THR A 240 20.72 -20.30 15.49
C THR A 240 20.00 -21.59 15.85
N ASP A 241 19.13 -22.12 15.00
CA ASP A 241 18.34 -23.33 15.22
C ASP A 241 18.70 -24.50 14.28
N ALA A 242 19.88 -24.47 13.68
CA ALA A 242 20.32 -25.49 12.73
C ALA A 242 20.49 -26.90 13.35
N GLY A 243 20.65 -26.98 14.68
CA GLY A 243 20.78 -28.26 15.39
C GLY A 243 19.45 -28.83 15.91
N LEU A 244 18.31 -28.22 15.63
CA LEU A 244 17.00 -28.68 16.08
C LEU A 244 16.33 -29.62 15.08
N ASP A 245 15.62 -30.64 15.57
CA ASP A 245 14.84 -31.58 14.74
C ASP A 245 13.51 -30.97 14.30
N ARG A 246 13.58 -29.89 13.54
CA ARG A 246 12.45 -29.23 12.86
C ARG A 246 12.98 -28.33 11.74
N PRO A 247 12.14 -27.97 10.74
CA PRO A 247 12.55 -26.97 9.75
C PRO A 247 12.96 -25.65 10.42
N SER A 248 14.11 -25.10 10.00
CA SER A 248 14.55 -23.78 10.44
C SER A 248 13.67 -22.69 9.84
N VAL A 249 13.27 -21.72 10.67
CA VAL A 249 12.56 -20.50 10.26
C VAL A 249 13.35 -19.23 10.62
N VAL A 250 14.44 -19.38 11.35
CA VAL A 250 15.20 -18.27 11.95
C VAL A 250 15.81 -17.36 10.88
N GLY A 251 16.32 -17.94 9.78
CA GLY A 251 16.84 -17.14 8.66
C GLY A 251 15.83 -16.16 8.10
N GLY A 252 14.55 -16.52 8.09
CA GLY A 252 13.45 -15.67 7.66
C GLY A 252 13.27 -14.40 8.48
N ALA A 253 13.71 -14.38 9.74
CA ALA A 253 13.60 -13.22 10.63
C ALA A 253 14.36 -11.99 10.11
N SER A 254 15.46 -12.19 9.38
CA SER A 254 16.23 -11.10 8.74
C SER A 254 15.82 -10.81 7.29
N LEU A 255 14.81 -11.50 6.74
CA LEU A 255 14.39 -11.41 5.34
C LEU A 255 12.95 -10.92 5.20
N TYR A 256 11.99 -11.61 5.80
CA TYR A 256 10.56 -11.30 5.64
C TYR A 256 10.09 -9.97 6.25
N PRO A 257 10.74 -9.38 7.28
CA PRO A 257 10.40 -8.02 7.71
C PRO A 257 10.53 -6.98 6.59
N ALA A 258 11.52 -7.11 5.69
CA ALA A 258 11.67 -6.23 4.55
C ALA A 258 10.51 -6.38 3.55
N VAL A 259 10.07 -7.62 3.29
CA VAL A 259 8.90 -7.89 2.44
C VAL A 259 7.63 -7.35 3.08
N GLN A 260 7.45 -7.52 4.39
CA GLN A 260 6.27 -7.01 5.08
C GLN A 260 6.21 -5.48 5.07
N ASN A 261 7.33 -4.79 5.33
CA ASN A 261 7.40 -3.34 5.21
C ASN A 261 7.06 -2.88 3.79
N PHE A 262 7.59 -3.59 2.77
CA PHE A 262 7.27 -3.33 1.37
C PHE A 262 5.77 -3.45 1.08
N LEU A 263 5.11 -4.52 1.55
CA LEU A 263 3.68 -4.75 1.34
C LEU A 263 2.81 -3.68 2.03
N LEU A 264 3.16 -3.28 3.26
CA LEU A 264 2.49 -2.21 3.99
C LEU A 264 2.66 -0.86 3.30
N ALA A 265 3.86 -0.57 2.80
CA ALA A 265 4.13 0.64 2.02
C ALA A 265 3.37 0.65 0.69
N CYS A 266 3.28 -0.48 -0.02
CA CYS A 266 2.40 -0.61 -1.20
C CYS A 266 0.95 -0.25 -0.83
N ARG A 267 0.43 -0.77 0.30
CA ARG A 267 -0.91 -0.43 0.78
C ARG A 267 -1.06 1.06 1.07
N ALA A 268 -0.09 1.67 1.74
CA ALA A 268 -0.08 3.09 2.08
C ALA A 268 -0.05 3.99 0.83
N GLU A 269 0.61 3.56 -0.24
CA GLU A 269 0.64 4.26 -1.54
C GLU A 269 -0.57 3.91 -2.44
N GLY A 270 -1.50 3.06 -1.98
CA GLY A 270 -2.68 2.64 -2.77
C GLY A 270 -2.36 1.59 -3.83
N LEU A 271 -1.17 1.01 -3.83
CA LEU A 271 -0.77 -0.07 -4.72
C LEU A 271 -1.27 -1.43 -4.21
N GLY A 272 -1.65 -2.30 -5.14
CA GLY A 272 -1.90 -3.70 -4.89
C GLY A 272 -0.61 -4.52 -4.99
N ALA A 273 -0.45 -5.48 -4.10
CA ALA A 273 0.69 -6.37 -4.09
C ALA A 273 0.33 -7.74 -3.51
N THR A 274 1.08 -8.76 -3.86
CA THR A 274 0.98 -10.09 -3.25
C THR A 274 2.33 -10.77 -3.22
N ILE A 275 2.66 -11.42 -2.10
CA ILE A 275 3.88 -12.24 -2.02
C ILE A 275 3.65 -13.59 -2.67
N THR A 276 4.65 -14.08 -3.40
CA THR A 276 4.76 -15.47 -3.85
C THR A 276 6.16 -16.00 -3.61
N THR A 277 6.26 -17.27 -3.25
CA THR A 277 7.51 -18.02 -3.09
C THR A 277 7.66 -19.11 -4.15
N LEU A 278 6.74 -19.22 -5.11
CA LEU A 278 6.72 -20.29 -6.11
C LEU A 278 7.96 -20.30 -6.98
N PHE A 279 8.55 -19.15 -7.25
CA PHE A 279 9.78 -19.04 -8.04
C PHE A 279 10.99 -19.77 -7.44
N CYS A 280 10.98 -20.04 -6.12
CA CYS A 280 12.03 -20.85 -5.50
C CYS A 280 12.10 -22.29 -6.04
N GLN A 281 11.00 -22.79 -6.64
CA GLN A 281 10.99 -24.11 -7.30
C GLN A 281 11.75 -24.14 -8.63
N VAL A 282 11.95 -22.98 -9.24
CA VAL A 282 12.70 -22.80 -10.50
C VAL A 282 13.81 -21.77 -10.31
N GLU A 283 14.39 -21.73 -9.12
CA GLU A 283 15.35 -20.72 -8.70
C GLU A 283 16.52 -20.58 -9.69
N ALA A 284 17.09 -21.68 -10.20
CA ALA A 284 18.19 -21.66 -11.15
C ALA A 284 17.87 -20.85 -12.42
N ASP A 285 16.64 -20.98 -12.94
CA ASP A 285 16.18 -20.24 -14.11
C ASP A 285 16.00 -18.76 -13.80
N VAL A 286 15.46 -18.45 -12.61
CA VAL A 286 15.29 -17.06 -12.15
C VAL A 286 16.65 -16.39 -11.94
N LEU A 287 17.60 -17.06 -11.29
CA LEU A 287 18.96 -16.55 -11.11
C LEU A 287 19.61 -16.20 -12.45
N LYS A 288 19.50 -17.10 -13.44
CA LYS A 288 20.02 -16.89 -14.78
C LYS A 288 19.30 -15.76 -15.51
N LEU A 289 17.96 -15.69 -15.45
CA LEU A 289 17.16 -14.68 -16.13
C LEU A 289 17.46 -13.26 -15.64
N LEU A 290 17.74 -13.12 -14.34
CA LEU A 290 17.96 -11.84 -13.69
C LEU A 290 19.42 -11.52 -13.40
N ASP A 291 20.36 -12.33 -13.93
CA ASP A 291 21.79 -12.16 -13.75
C ASP A 291 22.21 -12.10 -12.26
N ILE A 292 21.58 -12.92 -11.42
CA ILE A 292 21.84 -12.93 -9.98
C ILE A 292 23.10 -13.76 -9.72
N PRO A 293 24.19 -13.16 -9.19
CA PRO A 293 25.45 -13.84 -8.98
C PRO A 293 25.41 -14.70 -7.69
N LYS A 294 26.23 -15.76 -7.64
CA LYS A 294 26.51 -16.45 -6.38
C LYS A 294 27.18 -15.49 -5.39
N PRO A 295 26.95 -15.60 -4.06
CA PRO A 295 26.13 -16.61 -3.38
C PRO A 295 24.66 -16.26 -3.22
N TRP A 296 24.16 -15.24 -3.94
CA TRP A 296 22.77 -14.77 -3.81
C TRP A 296 21.77 -15.83 -4.30
N ALA A 297 20.68 -15.94 -3.58
CA ALA A 297 19.53 -16.80 -3.85
C ALA A 297 18.24 -15.99 -3.78
N THR A 298 17.09 -16.55 -4.19
CA THR A 298 15.79 -15.90 -4.13
C THR A 298 14.94 -16.45 -2.98
N TYR A 299 14.05 -15.64 -2.38
CA TYR A 299 13.15 -16.12 -1.34
C TYR A 299 11.70 -15.64 -1.48
N ALA A 300 11.48 -14.57 -2.19
CA ALA A 300 10.14 -14.05 -2.48
C ALA A 300 10.12 -13.25 -3.78
N ALA A 301 8.96 -13.21 -4.41
CA ALA A 301 8.65 -12.24 -5.45
C ALA A 301 7.32 -11.57 -5.14
N VAL A 302 7.21 -10.29 -5.49
CA VAL A 302 6.03 -9.47 -5.23
C VAL A 302 5.65 -8.74 -6.53
N PRO A 303 4.64 -9.25 -7.27
CA PRO A 303 3.98 -8.46 -8.30
C PRO A 303 3.29 -7.25 -7.67
N VAL A 304 3.49 -6.08 -8.28
CA VAL A 304 2.98 -4.80 -7.80
C VAL A 304 2.32 -4.05 -8.95
N GLY A 305 1.18 -3.44 -8.68
CA GLY A 305 0.44 -2.63 -9.64
C GLY A 305 -0.74 -1.92 -8.99
N TRP A 306 -1.54 -1.25 -9.79
CA TRP A 306 -2.77 -0.64 -9.34
C TRP A 306 -3.86 -1.70 -9.19
N PRO A 307 -4.60 -1.76 -8.07
CA PRO A 307 -5.68 -2.73 -7.91
C PRO A 307 -6.79 -2.53 -8.95
N VAL A 308 -7.35 -3.61 -9.45
CA VAL A 308 -8.62 -3.57 -10.17
C VAL A 308 -9.74 -3.51 -9.15
N GLY A 309 -10.56 -2.45 -9.20
CA GLY A 309 -11.61 -2.19 -8.21
C GLY A 309 -11.05 -1.70 -6.87
N GLY A 310 -11.79 -1.89 -5.77
CA GLY A 310 -11.42 -1.40 -4.43
C GLY A 310 -10.20 -2.09 -3.79
N GLY A 311 -9.85 -3.28 -4.20
CA GLY A 311 -8.66 -4.07 -3.83
C GLY A 311 -8.49 -4.38 -2.35
N HIS A 312 -8.20 -3.37 -1.56
CA HIS A 312 -7.97 -3.47 -0.12
C HIS A 312 -9.26 -3.50 0.72
N GLY A 313 -9.15 -3.90 1.99
CA GLY A 313 -10.29 -3.95 2.89
C GLY A 313 -10.01 -4.79 4.14
N PRO A 314 -10.97 -4.88 5.07
CA PRO A 314 -10.76 -5.52 6.35
C PRO A 314 -10.34 -6.98 6.21
N LEU A 315 -9.41 -7.39 7.07
CA LEU A 315 -8.90 -8.76 7.12
C LEU A 315 -9.79 -9.64 8.00
N ARG A 316 -9.87 -10.92 7.65
CA ARG A 316 -10.39 -11.95 8.55
C ARG A 316 -9.21 -12.67 9.19
N ARG A 317 -9.10 -12.59 10.50
CA ARG A 317 -8.06 -13.25 11.30
C ARG A 317 -8.70 -13.84 12.55
N ALA A 318 -8.04 -14.82 13.14
CA ALA A 318 -8.40 -15.29 14.45
C ALA A 318 -8.30 -14.14 15.47
N PRO A 319 -9.20 -14.06 16.45
CA PRO A 319 -9.14 -13.03 17.48
C PRO A 319 -7.92 -13.25 18.40
N VAL A 320 -7.47 -12.16 19.03
CA VAL A 320 -6.23 -12.15 19.85
C VAL A 320 -6.21 -13.24 20.90
N ASN A 321 -7.34 -13.48 21.58
CA ASN A 321 -7.47 -14.50 22.64
C ASN A 321 -7.31 -15.96 22.17
N GLN A 322 -7.32 -16.22 20.86
CA GLN A 322 -7.02 -17.54 20.28
C GLN A 322 -5.55 -17.69 19.86
N MET A 323 -4.83 -16.58 19.75
CA MET A 323 -3.47 -16.54 19.20
C MET A 323 -2.42 -16.12 20.22
N VAL A 324 -2.84 -15.49 21.32
CA VAL A 324 -1.94 -14.91 22.32
C VAL A 324 -2.26 -15.51 23.68
N PHE A 325 -1.23 -15.93 24.38
CA PHE A 325 -1.29 -16.53 25.72
C PHE A 325 -0.42 -15.73 26.68
N ALA A 326 -0.82 -15.69 27.94
CA ALA A 326 -0.03 -15.11 29.03
C ALA A 326 0.91 -16.16 29.60
N ASP A 327 2.19 -15.82 29.79
CA ASP A 327 3.23 -16.58 30.47
C ASP A 327 3.47 -18.02 29.99
N SER A 328 2.42 -18.78 29.63
CA SER A 328 2.55 -20.16 29.14
C SER A 328 1.51 -20.46 28.07
N PHE A 329 1.83 -21.43 27.19
CA PHE A 329 0.92 -21.84 26.12
C PHE A 329 -0.40 -22.38 26.69
N GLY A 330 -1.53 -21.81 26.22
CA GLY A 330 -2.88 -22.17 26.69
C GLY A 330 -3.42 -21.31 27.83
N GLN A 331 -2.62 -20.49 28.49
CA GLN A 331 -3.07 -19.56 29.52
C GLN A 331 -3.66 -18.30 28.86
N ALA A 332 -4.90 -17.95 29.20
CA ALA A 332 -5.58 -16.81 28.60
C ALA A 332 -4.85 -15.48 28.87
N PHE A 333 -4.68 -14.68 27.83
CA PHE A 333 -4.23 -13.30 27.93
C PHE A 333 -5.48 -12.41 28.11
N ASN A 334 -5.63 -11.82 29.30
CA ASN A 334 -6.74 -10.96 29.71
C ASN A 334 -6.40 -9.47 29.57
#